data_73ce364dbf00d2de36f0b35bee57d577
#
_entry.id   73ce364dbf00d2de36f0b35bee57d577
#
_cell.length_a   1.000
_cell.length_b   1.000
_cell.length_c   1.000
_cell.angle_alpha   90.00
_cell.angle_beta   90.00
_cell.angle_gamma   90.00
#
_symmetry.space_group_name_H-M   'P 1'
#
loop_
_entity.id
_entity.type
_entity.pdbx_description
1 polymer ?
#
loop_
_entity_poly.entity_id
_entity_poly.type
_entity_poly.pdbx_seq_one_letter_code
_entity_poly.pdbx_strand_id
1 'polypeptide(L)'
;MMKAKVITLGCKVNQYESEAMLSSLLQHGFAAAEDKETADVVIINSCTVTAESDRKVRQIFRRAKKDNPDAVMVLTGCMAQAFPEDARRLEEADIILGTSNRKRLVPDLLAFLSARQRIIDIAPHTNDEKFENLNVENFTGRTRAFVKIEDGCNRFCSYCIIPYARGRVRSKPLEDLKAELAGLGANGYKEVVLTGINLSAYGQEFGLHLCDAIEAACATPGIERVRLGSLEPEQLSEDVIRRMAKQKKLCPQFHLSLQSGCDATLKRMNRHYTADEYRTIVRNLRAAFENAAITTDIMVGFAGETDEEFAESLAFAEEIAFAKVHVFAYSRRPGTRAYDMGDQLTNAVKEARSHEMIRVTTATQQAFFKAQIGRTEEVLFEREIQKGVWEGYSMNYTPVAVASGTSLAGEIRSVRIENCTDTHCMGVVL
;
A
#
# COMPACT_ATOMS: atom_id res chain seq x y z
N MET A 1 9.49 3.68 32.27
CA MET A 1 9.10 2.82 31.13
C MET A 1 9.65 3.49 29.90
N MET A 2 10.45 2.79 29.08
CA MET A 2 11.02 3.35 27.85
C MET A 2 9.92 3.57 26.80
N LYS A 3 9.99 4.70 26.11
CA LYS A 3 9.03 5.08 25.07
C LYS A 3 9.58 4.77 23.69
N ALA A 4 8.75 4.16 22.85
CA ALA A 4 9.09 3.82 21.48
C ALA A 4 8.21 4.56 20.47
N LYS A 5 8.81 5.00 19.38
CA LYS A 5 8.14 5.65 18.24
C LYS A 5 8.50 4.94 16.95
N VAL A 6 7.49 4.64 16.13
CA VAL A 6 7.70 4.05 14.81
C VAL A 6 7.30 5.06 13.73
N ILE A 7 8.23 5.39 12.86
CA ILE A 7 8.03 6.28 11.71
C ILE A 7 7.98 5.41 10.46
N THR A 8 6.82 5.38 9.81
CA THR A 8 6.57 4.54 8.63
C THR A 8 6.70 5.33 7.35
N LEU A 9 7.50 4.83 6.43
CA LEU A 9 7.59 5.30 5.06
C LEU A 9 7.19 4.17 4.11
N GLY A 10 6.39 4.48 3.08
CA GLY A 10 6.05 3.52 2.03
C GLY A 10 4.60 3.05 2.01
N CYS A 11 4.41 1.76 1.78
CA CYS A 11 3.11 1.18 1.42
C CYS A 11 2.31 0.66 2.64
N LYS A 12 1.11 0.12 2.39
CA LYS A 12 0.25 -0.49 3.41
C LYS A 12 0.92 -1.68 4.11
N VAL A 13 1.78 -2.43 3.39
CA VAL A 13 2.57 -3.51 3.99
C VAL A 13 3.53 -2.95 5.05
N ASN A 14 4.25 -1.87 4.76
CA ASN A 14 5.10 -1.20 5.76
C ASN A 14 4.28 -0.69 6.95
N GLN A 15 3.06 -0.19 6.71
CA GLN A 15 2.19 0.27 7.80
C GLN A 15 1.79 -0.88 8.73
N TYR A 16 1.37 -2.02 8.17
CA TYR A 16 1.08 -3.23 8.94
C TYR A 16 2.31 -3.68 9.76
N GLU A 17 3.48 -3.73 9.14
CA GLU A 17 4.71 -4.13 9.80
C GLU A 17 5.13 -3.19 10.93
N SER A 18 4.88 -1.90 10.77
CA SER A 18 5.13 -0.90 11.81
C SER A 18 4.24 -1.08 13.03
N GLU A 19 2.95 -1.35 12.80
CA GLU A 19 2.03 -1.63 13.91
C GLU A 19 2.42 -2.94 14.63
N ALA A 20 2.83 -3.96 13.88
CA ALA A 20 3.31 -5.22 14.47
C ALA A 20 4.58 -5.02 15.32
N MET A 21 5.53 -4.21 14.84
CA MET A 21 6.73 -3.87 15.59
C MET A 21 6.40 -3.09 16.87
N LEU A 22 5.50 -2.10 16.77
CA LEU A 22 5.05 -1.36 17.93
C LEU A 22 4.33 -2.26 18.94
N SER A 23 3.41 -3.11 18.48
CA SER A 23 2.70 -4.09 19.32
C SER A 23 3.68 -5.00 20.05
N SER A 24 4.70 -5.51 19.34
CA SER A 24 5.74 -6.35 19.97
C SER A 24 6.50 -5.61 21.04
N LEU A 25 6.84 -4.35 20.85
CA LEU A 25 7.51 -3.54 21.87
C LEU A 25 6.61 -3.31 23.11
N LEU A 26 5.32 -3.01 22.90
CA LEU A 26 4.36 -2.83 23.99
C LEU A 26 4.24 -4.10 24.84
N GLN A 27 4.19 -5.28 24.23
CA GLN A 27 4.16 -6.58 24.91
C GLN A 27 5.44 -6.84 25.75
N HIS A 28 6.56 -6.19 25.40
CA HIS A 28 7.83 -6.29 26.12
C HIS A 28 8.07 -5.12 27.09
N GLY A 29 7.03 -4.38 27.47
CA GLY A 29 7.09 -3.37 28.53
C GLY A 29 7.56 -1.99 28.07
N PHE A 30 7.58 -1.70 26.78
CA PHE A 30 7.72 -0.34 26.25
C PHE A 30 6.36 0.37 26.26
N ALA A 31 6.39 1.71 26.16
CA ALA A 31 5.20 2.53 25.93
C ALA A 31 5.28 3.18 24.54
N ALA A 32 4.15 3.43 23.89
CA ALA A 32 4.13 4.23 22.69
C ALA A 32 4.37 5.71 23.02
N ALA A 33 5.24 6.38 22.30
CA ALA A 33 5.40 7.83 22.40
C ALA A 33 4.32 8.55 21.58
N GLU A 34 3.78 9.64 22.12
CA GLU A 34 2.85 10.51 21.41
C GLU A 34 3.57 11.31 20.30
N ASP A 35 2.79 11.90 19.36
CA ASP A 35 3.33 12.53 18.14
C ASP A 35 4.43 13.58 18.38
N LYS A 36 4.30 14.38 19.44
CA LYS A 36 5.25 15.46 19.79
C LYS A 36 6.17 15.12 20.94
N GLU A 37 6.07 13.91 21.49
CA GLU A 37 6.85 13.46 22.61
C GLU A 37 8.19 12.92 22.15
N THR A 38 9.23 13.10 22.98
CA THR A 38 10.52 12.44 22.78
C THR A 38 10.41 10.95 23.10
N ALA A 39 11.14 10.15 22.34
CA ALA A 39 11.16 8.70 22.51
C ALA A 39 12.57 8.22 22.91
N ASP A 40 12.64 7.13 23.67
CA ASP A 40 13.89 6.45 24.00
C ASP A 40 14.36 5.53 22.86
N VAL A 41 13.41 5.08 22.02
CA VAL A 41 13.66 4.24 20.84
C VAL A 41 12.89 4.81 19.66
N VAL A 42 13.59 5.08 18.55
CA VAL A 42 12.96 5.53 17.30
C VAL A 42 13.25 4.51 16.21
N ILE A 43 12.19 3.94 15.65
CA ILE A 43 12.25 2.97 14.55
C ILE A 43 11.80 3.64 13.27
N ILE A 44 12.61 3.56 12.22
CA ILE A 44 12.26 4.04 10.88
C ILE A 44 12.09 2.84 9.97
N ASN A 45 10.83 2.54 9.60
CA ASN A 45 10.49 1.52 8.62
C ASN A 45 10.52 2.13 7.23
N SER A 46 11.56 1.80 6.47
CA SER A 46 11.96 2.49 5.26
C SER A 46 11.30 1.94 3.98
N CYS A 47 11.11 2.82 3.01
CA CYS A 47 10.74 2.49 1.63
C CYS A 47 11.93 2.73 0.69
N THR A 48 11.95 2.05 -0.48
CA THR A 48 13.00 2.22 -1.49
C THR A 48 12.50 2.11 -2.93
N VAL A 49 11.19 2.30 -3.14
CA VAL A 49 10.59 2.19 -4.49
C VAL A 49 11.17 3.24 -5.47
N THR A 50 11.50 4.42 -4.97
CA THR A 50 12.12 5.50 -5.76
C THR A 50 13.37 6.05 -5.08
N ALA A 51 14.26 6.69 -5.87
CA ALA A 51 15.43 7.40 -5.32
C ALA A 51 15.02 8.53 -4.36
N GLU A 52 13.90 9.17 -4.61
CA GLU A 52 13.34 10.19 -3.73
C GLU A 52 12.90 9.59 -2.37
N SER A 53 12.38 8.35 -2.37
CA SER A 53 12.07 7.65 -1.12
C SER A 53 13.31 7.46 -0.25
N ASP A 54 14.44 7.05 -0.83
CA ASP A 54 15.71 6.91 -0.09
C ASP A 54 16.22 8.24 0.45
N ARG A 55 16.07 9.32 -0.34
CA ARG A 55 16.43 10.67 0.12
C ARG A 55 15.58 11.07 1.33
N LYS A 56 14.27 10.83 1.27
CA LYS A 56 13.35 11.10 2.38
C LYS A 56 13.67 10.26 3.62
N VAL A 57 14.02 8.98 3.45
CA VAL A 57 14.44 8.13 4.59
C VAL A 57 15.61 8.76 5.31
N ARG A 58 16.68 9.13 4.59
CA ARG A 58 17.86 9.76 5.20
C ARG A 58 17.54 11.10 5.87
N GLN A 59 16.69 11.92 5.26
CA GLN A 59 16.25 13.20 5.84
C GLN A 59 15.47 13.02 7.13
N ILE A 60 14.50 12.09 7.13
CA ILE A 60 13.66 11.80 8.29
C ILE A 60 14.51 11.18 9.40
N PHE A 61 15.43 10.28 9.06
CA PHE A 61 16.34 9.67 10.02
C PHE A 61 17.15 10.71 10.79
N ARG A 62 17.80 11.64 10.05
CA ARG A 62 18.58 12.74 10.67
C ARG A 62 17.72 13.66 11.52
N ARG A 63 16.51 13.98 11.03
CA ARG A 63 15.56 14.78 11.80
C ARG A 63 15.14 14.06 13.08
N ALA A 64 14.77 12.79 13.00
CA ALA A 64 14.37 11.99 14.14
C ALA A 64 15.49 11.90 15.19
N LYS A 65 16.76 11.73 14.77
CA LYS A 65 17.92 11.75 15.66
C LYS A 65 18.12 13.11 16.33
N LYS A 66 17.92 14.21 15.58
CA LYS A 66 18.00 15.57 16.15
C LYS A 66 16.90 15.83 17.17
N ASP A 67 15.69 15.38 16.91
CA ASP A 67 14.53 15.55 17.78
C ASP A 67 14.59 14.62 19.03
N ASN A 68 15.37 13.52 18.95
CA ASN A 68 15.57 12.52 19.99
C ASN A 68 17.07 12.16 20.12
N PRO A 69 17.91 13.06 20.66
CA PRO A 69 19.38 12.91 20.61
C PRO A 69 19.89 11.67 21.36
N ASP A 70 19.24 11.28 22.44
CA ASP A 70 19.63 10.15 23.29
C ASP A 70 18.94 8.83 22.91
N ALA A 71 18.01 8.86 21.92
CA ALA A 71 17.25 7.69 21.51
C ALA A 71 18.15 6.66 20.79
N VAL A 72 17.82 5.39 21.00
CA VAL A 72 18.28 4.29 20.17
C VAL A 72 17.61 4.39 18.82
N MET A 73 18.42 4.51 17.76
CA MET A 73 17.96 4.70 16.39
C MET A 73 17.97 3.38 15.64
N VAL A 74 16.80 2.91 15.20
CA VAL A 74 16.64 1.67 14.44
C VAL A 74 16.22 1.98 13.01
N LEU A 75 16.96 1.48 12.04
CA LEU A 75 16.58 1.48 10.61
C LEU A 75 16.12 0.08 10.22
N THR A 76 14.98 -0.04 9.58
CA THR A 76 14.50 -1.28 8.98
C THR A 76 13.75 -1.02 7.66
N GLY A 77 13.27 -2.07 7.00
CA GLY A 77 12.44 -1.98 5.82
C GLY A 77 13.20 -2.12 4.50
N CYS A 78 12.53 -1.74 3.41
CA CYS A 78 13.00 -2.05 2.06
C CYS A 78 14.35 -1.43 1.69
N MET A 79 14.67 -0.21 2.18
CA MET A 79 15.95 0.43 1.90
C MET A 79 17.11 -0.35 2.54
N ALA A 80 16.96 -0.76 3.81
CA ALA A 80 18.00 -1.50 4.51
C ALA A 80 18.30 -2.84 3.82
N GLN A 81 17.26 -3.52 3.35
CA GLN A 81 17.39 -4.80 2.67
C GLN A 81 17.95 -4.70 1.25
N ALA A 82 17.43 -3.76 0.43
CA ALA A 82 17.82 -3.64 -0.98
C ALA A 82 19.20 -2.99 -1.16
N PHE A 83 19.58 -2.08 -0.26
CA PHE A 83 20.83 -1.33 -0.31
C PHE A 83 21.57 -1.38 1.03
N PRO A 84 22.04 -2.58 1.43
CA PRO A 84 22.67 -2.78 2.74
C PRO A 84 23.92 -1.91 2.96
N GLU A 85 24.70 -1.66 1.92
CA GLU A 85 25.88 -0.81 2.02
C GLU A 85 25.53 0.66 2.28
N ASP A 86 24.47 1.17 1.65
CA ASP A 86 23.98 2.51 1.92
C ASP A 86 23.36 2.64 3.32
N ALA A 87 22.68 1.58 3.79
CA ALA A 87 22.17 1.52 5.16
C ALA A 87 23.32 1.52 6.20
N ARG A 88 24.38 0.76 5.95
CA ARG A 88 25.57 0.71 6.82
C ARG A 88 26.27 2.07 6.98
N ARG A 89 26.22 2.92 5.94
CA ARG A 89 26.78 4.28 5.96
C ARG A 89 26.00 5.27 6.83
N LEU A 90 24.81 4.93 7.30
CA LEU A 90 24.08 5.73 8.29
C LEU A 90 24.65 5.45 9.69
N GLU A 91 25.75 6.14 10.02
CA GLU A 91 26.48 5.93 11.28
C GLU A 91 25.62 6.22 12.51
N GLU A 92 24.62 7.07 12.36
CA GLU A 92 23.68 7.41 13.43
C GLU A 92 22.67 6.27 13.73
N ALA A 93 22.63 5.21 12.90
CA ALA A 93 21.78 4.03 13.16
C ALA A 93 22.50 3.07 14.13
N ASP A 94 21.93 2.89 15.30
CA ASP A 94 22.43 1.96 16.29
C ASP A 94 22.11 0.51 15.93
N ILE A 95 20.92 0.29 15.33
CA ILE A 95 20.45 -1.04 14.90
C ILE A 95 19.94 -0.92 13.46
N ILE A 96 20.37 -1.84 12.60
CA ILE A 96 19.88 -1.97 11.22
C ILE A 96 19.36 -3.38 11.01
N LEU A 97 18.06 -3.48 10.65
CA LEU A 97 17.39 -4.76 10.40
C LEU A 97 16.93 -4.84 8.95
N GLY A 98 17.03 -6.03 8.37
CA GLY A 98 16.44 -6.33 7.07
C GLY A 98 14.91 -6.48 7.11
N THR A 99 14.33 -6.95 5.99
CA THR A 99 12.89 -7.19 5.86
C THR A 99 12.48 -8.63 6.20
N SER A 100 13.43 -9.55 6.30
CA SER A 100 13.19 -10.97 6.57
C SER A 100 13.19 -11.33 8.07
N ASN A 101 13.50 -10.37 8.96
CA ASN A 101 13.93 -10.72 10.32
C ASN A 101 13.40 -9.73 11.39
N ARG A 102 12.17 -9.23 11.22
CA ARG A 102 11.59 -8.22 12.13
C ARG A 102 11.36 -8.73 13.55
N LYS A 103 11.17 -10.06 13.70
CA LYS A 103 11.08 -10.71 15.02
C LYS A 103 12.33 -10.51 15.86
N ARG A 104 13.47 -10.18 15.24
CA ARG A 104 14.72 -9.85 15.92
C ARG A 104 14.73 -8.46 16.55
N LEU A 105 13.78 -7.58 16.22
CA LEU A 105 13.76 -6.21 16.72
C LEU A 105 13.92 -6.11 18.24
N VAL A 106 13.10 -6.83 19.00
CA VAL A 106 13.16 -6.77 20.47
C VAL A 106 14.42 -7.42 21.05
N PRO A 107 14.81 -8.64 20.64
CA PRO A 107 16.08 -9.23 21.05
C PRO A 107 17.29 -8.33 20.75
N ASP A 108 17.38 -7.75 19.55
CA ASP A 108 18.52 -6.93 19.16
C ASP A 108 18.51 -5.57 19.91
N LEU A 109 17.33 -5.01 20.15
CA LEU A 109 17.20 -3.80 20.98
C LEU A 109 17.67 -4.03 22.41
N LEU A 110 17.29 -5.15 23.03
CA LEU A 110 17.74 -5.52 24.39
C LEU A 110 19.26 -5.78 24.43
N ALA A 111 19.79 -6.45 23.41
CA ALA A 111 21.24 -6.66 23.29
C ALA A 111 21.99 -5.33 23.15
N PHE A 112 21.50 -4.42 22.31
CA PHE A 112 22.09 -3.07 22.17
C PHE A 112 22.03 -2.29 23.48
N LEU A 113 20.91 -2.29 24.18
CA LEU A 113 20.75 -1.58 25.46
C LEU A 113 21.73 -2.08 26.52
N SER A 114 22.06 -3.39 26.51
CA SER A 114 23.02 -4.01 27.41
C SER A 114 24.48 -3.70 27.06
N ALA A 115 24.86 -3.86 25.78
CA ALA A 115 26.25 -3.84 25.34
C ALA A 115 26.66 -2.49 24.70
N ARG A 116 25.72 -1.69 24.25
CA ARG A 116 25.93 -0.44 23.47
C ARG A 116 26.80 -0.64 22.23
N GLN A 117 26.73 -1.83 21.64
CA GLN A 117 27.41 -2.15 20.39
C GLN A 117 26.42 -2.12 19.23
N ARG A 118 26.81 -1.42 18.16
CA ARG A 118 26.02 -1.32 16.93
C ARG A 118 25.70 -2.70 16.37
N ILE A 119 24.43 -2.92 16.00
CA ILE A 119 23.93 -4.19 15.45
C ILE A 119 23.51 -4.00 14.00
N ILE A 120 23.98 -4.88 13.12
CA ILE A 120 23.56 -4.93 11.71
C ILE A 120 23.12 -6.36 11.42
N ASP A 121 21.80 -6.56 11.37
CA ASP A 121 21.18 -7.87 11.11
C ASP A 121 20.37 -7.78 9.79
N ILE A 122 21.08 -7.90 8.68
CA ILE A 122 20.51 -7.93 7.33
C ILE A 122 20.87 -9.27 6.72
N ALA A 123 19.94 -10.22 6.80
CA ALA A 123 20.09 -11.51 6.16
C ALA A 123 19.65 -11.45 4.69
N PRO A 124 20.34 -12.09 3.75
CA PRO A 124 19.86 -12.23 2.38
C PRO A 124 18.58 -13.09 2.35
N HIS A 125 17.68 -12.76 1.42
CA HIS A 125 16.50 -13.60 1.19
C HIS A 125 16.91 -14.97 0.63
N THR A 126 16.25 -16.03 1.11
CA THR A 126 16.43 -17.40 0.64
C THR A 126 15.17 -17.92 -0.06
N ASN A 127 15.31 -19.00 -0.84
CA ASN A 127 14.15 -19.58 -1.53
C ASN A 127 13.18 -20.30 -0.58
N ASP A 128 13.67 -20.74 0.59
CA ASP A 128 12.90 -21.51 1.59
C ASP A 128 12.33 -20.61 2.69
N GLU A 129 12.42 -19.30 2.53
CA GLU A 129 11.92 -18.34 3.51
C GLU A 129 10.40 -18.44 3.63
N LYS A 130 9.93 -18.61 4.86
CA LYS A 130 8.49 -18.67 5.16
C LYS A 130 7.93 -17.28 5.41
N PHE A 131 6.61 -17.16 5.27
CA PHE A 131 5.91 -15.92 5.65
C PHE A 131 6.16 -15.61 7.12
N GLU A 132 6.62 -14.38 7.40
CA GLU A 132 6.80 -13.90 8.76
C GLU A 132 5.44 -13.54 9.34
N ASN A 133 4.89 -14.45 10.16
CA ASN A 133 3.59 -14.24 10.80
C ASN A 133 3.75 -13.21 11.94
N LEU A 134 3.35 -11.99 11.66
CA LEU A 134 3.25 -10.89 12.61
C LEU A 134 1.75 -10.69 12.86
N ASN A 135 1.31 -10.75 14.11
CA ASN A 135 -0.08 -10.52 14.46
C ASN A 135 -0.25 -9.09 14.95
N VAL A 136 -1.26 -8.41 14.43
CA VAL A 136 -1.65 -7.06 14.85
C VAL A 136 -3.08 -7.12 15.34
N GLU A 137 -3.28 -6.90 16.62
CA GLU A 137 -4.60 -6.91 17.25
C GLU A 137 -5.27 -5.54 17.19
N ASN A 138 -4.47 -4.46 17.21
CA ASN A 138 -4.96 -3.09 17.22
C ASN A 138 -4.11 -2.18 16.34
N PHE A 139 -4.76 -1.30 15.62
CA PHE A 139 -4.15 -0.24 14.81
C PHE A 139 -4.38 1.12 15.47
N THR A 140 -3.31 1.73 15.91
CA THR A 140 -3.38 3.01 16.64
C THR A 140 -3.97 4.12 15.75
N GLY A 141 -5.09 4.72 16.19
CA GLY A 141 -5.72 5.86 15.51
C GLY A 141 -6.29 5.56 14.13
N ARG A 142 -6.60 4.28 13.80
CA ARG A 142 -7.14 3.87 12.50
C ARG A 142 -8.52 3.25 12.63
N THR A 143 -9.36 3.59 11.68
CA THR A 143 -10.73 3.04 11.56
C THR A 143 -10.75 1.73 10.77
N ARG A 144 -9.76 1.53 9.89
CA ARG A 144 -9.60 0.33 9.07
C ARG A 144 -8.35 -0.44 9.48
N ALA A 145 -8.45 -1.77 9.57
CA ALA A 145 -7.30 -2.63 9.82
C ALA A 145 -6.65 -3.08 8.50
N PHE A 146 -5.33 -2.94 8.40
CA PHE A 146 -4.58 -3.58 7.31
C PHE A 146 -4.20 -4.99 7.72
N VAL A 147 -4.35 -5.96 6.81
CA VAL A 147 -3.98 -7.35 7.05
C VAL A 147 -3.01 -7.78 5.95
N LYS A 148 -1.75 -7.96 6.31
CA LYS A 148 -0.73 -8.45 5.39
C LYS A 148 -0.90 -9.95 5.22
N ILE A 149 -1.32 -10.36 4.03
CA ILE A 149 -1.55 -11.79 3.72
C ILE A 149 -0.49 -12.38 2.80
N GLU A 150 0.29 -11.52 2.12
CA GLU A 150 1.34 -11.93 1.20
C GLU A 150 2.54 -10.99 1.32
N ASP A 151 3.75 -11.50 1.06
CA ASP A 151 4.99 -10.74 0.95
C ASP A 151 5.87 -11.30 -0.17
N GLY A 152 6.69 -10.43 -0.75
CA GLY A 152 7.59 -10.78 -1.84
C GLY A 152 6.96 -10.71 -3.23
N CYS A 153 7.77 -10.91 -4.27
CA CYS A 153 7.29 -10.85 -5.65
C CYS A 153 8.20 -11.64 -6.59
N ASN A 154 7.60 -12.43 -7.48
CA ASN A 154 8.30 -13.22 -8.50
C ASN A 154 8.26 -12.60 -9.90
N ARG A 155 7.73 -11.37 -10.06
CA ARG A 155 7.50 -10.77 -11.37
C ARG A 155 8.77 -10.23 -12.03
N PHE A 156 9.70 -9.69 -11.25
CA PHE A 156 10.93 -9.09 -11.77
C PHE A 156 10.70 -8.10 -12.90
N CYS A 157 9.68 -7.22 -12.75
CA CYS A 157 9.50 -6.10 -13.67
C CYS A 157 10.82 -5.34 -13.82
N SER A 158 11.15 -4.90 -15.03
CA SER A 158 12.50 -4.41 -15.36
C SER A 158 12.96 -3.20 -14.52
N TYR A 159 12.02 -2.43 -13.99
CA TYR A 159 12.25 -1.24 -13.16
C TYR A 159 12.23 -1.51 -11.64
N CYS A 160 11.81 -2.71 -11.22
CA CYS A 160 11.36 -2.94 -9.85
C CYS A 160 12.45 -3.54 -8.96
N ILE A 161 12.75 -2.84 -7.86
CA ILE A 161 13.71 -3.31 -6.84
C ILE A 161 13.08 -4.22 -5.78
N ILE A 162 11.76 -4.36 -5.77
CA ILE A 162 11.03 -5.04 -4.71
C ILE A 162 11.37 -6.53 -4.57
N PRO A 163 11.59 -7.32 -5.65
CA PRO A 163 12.02 -8.71 -5.49
C PRO A 163 13.32 -8.86 -4.68
N TYR A 164 14.20 -7.88 -4.77
CA TYR A 164 15.46 -7.85 -4.02
C TYR A 164 15.28 -7.35 -2.58
N ALA A 165 14.31 -6.46 -2.37
CA ALA A 165 13.99 -5.94 -1.04
C ALA A 165 13.09 -6.85 -0.21
N ARG A 166 12.29 -7.73 -0.85
CA ARG A 166 11.24 -8.51 -0.20
C ARG A 166 11.33 -10.01 -0.45
N GLY A 167 12.22 -10.45 -1.33
CA GLY A 167 12.37 -11.85 -1.70
C GLY A 167 11.23 -12.41 -2.54
N ARG A 168 11.11 -13.74 -2.54
CA ARG A 168 10.09 -14.48 -3.27
C ARG A 168 8.73 -14.38 -2.60
N VAL A 169 7.67 -14.67 -3.38
CA VAL A 169 6.29 -14.76 -2.89
C VAL A 169 6.19 -15.72 -1.72
N ARG A 170 5.58 -15.27 -0.66
CA ARG A 170 5.26 -16.03 0.56
C ARG A 170 3.91 -15.59 1.07
N SER A 171 3.05 -16.54 1.40
CA SER A 171 1.68 -16.25 1.83
C SER A 171 1.47 -16.61 3.31
N LYS A 172 0.64 -15.82 3.98
CA LYS A 172 0.15 -16.16 5.32
C LYS A 172 -0.72 -17.41 5.23
N PRO A 173 -0.49 -18.45 6.07
CA PRO A 173 -1.38 -19.60 6.13
C PRO A 173 -2.83 -19.18 6.37
N LEU A 174 -3.78 -19.83 5.71
CA LEU A 174 -5.19 -19.45 5.75
C LEU A 174 -5.78 -19.50 7.18
N GLU A 175 -5.36 -20.46 7.99
CA GLU A 175 -5.82 -20.57 9.37
C GLU A 175 -5.29 -19.43 10.26
N ASP A 176 -4.05 -19.01 10.05
CA ASP A 176 -3.48 -17.84 10.75
C ASP A 176 -4.20 -16.54 10.32
N LEU A 177 -4.56 -16.45 9.03
CA LEU A 177 -5.37 -15.34 8.53
C LEU A 177 -6.74 -15.30 9.19
N LYS A 178 -7.45 -16.43 9.28
CA LYS A 178 -8.76 -16.52 9.94
C LYS A 178 -8.68 -16.13 11.42
N ALA A 179 -7.64 -16.56 12.12
CA ALA A 179 -7.44 -16.22 13.52
C ALA A 179 -7.22 -14.70 13.72
N GLU A 180 -6.38 -14.06 12.88
CA GLU A 180 -6.16 -12.61 12.93
C GLU A 180 -7.43 -11.84 12.60
N LEU A 181 -8.16 -12.23 11.56
CA LEU A 181 -9.43 -11.60 11.17
C LEU A 181 -10.49 -11.69 12.29
N ALA A 182 -10.59 -12.85 12.95
CA ALA A 182 -11.51 -13.04 14.08
C ALA A 182 -11.16 -12.09 15.24
N GLY A 183 -9.88 -11.92 15.55
CA GLY A 183 -9.41 -10.94 16.56
C GLY A 183 -9.78 -9.51 16.18
N LEU A 184 -9.56 -9.11 14.93
CA LEU A 184 -9.91 -7.78 14.44
C LEU A 184 -11.43 -7.51 14.50
N GLY A 185 -12.24 -8.49 14.07
CA GLY A 185 -13.70 -8.39 14.17
C GLY A 185 -14.20 -8.27 15.61
N ALA A 186 -13.61 -9.04 16.54
CA ALA A 186 -13.93 -8.96 17.98
C ALA A 186 -13.50 -7.60 18.58
N ASN A 187 -12.44 -6.98 18.07
CA ASN A 187 -11.96 -5.66 18.47
C ASN A 187 -12.74 -4.50 17.81
N GLY A 188 -13.80 -4.79 17.03
CA GLY A 188 -14.73 -3.79 16.49
C GLY A 188 -14.28 -3.15 15.18
N TYR A 189 -13.26 -3.68 14.49
CA TYR A 189 -12.91 -3.21 13.14
C TYR A 189 -13.99 -3.64 12.14
N LYS A 190 -14.63 -2.66 11.51
CA LYS A 190 -15.69 -2.90 10.52
C LYS A 190 -15.14 -3.13 9.11
N GLU A 191 -14.01 -2.53 8.78
CA GLU A 191 -13.35 -2.69 7.48
C GLU A 191 -11.94 -3.24 7.64
N VAL A 192 -11.63 -4.30 6.86
CA VAL A 192 -10.27 -4.83 6.70
C VAL A 192 -9.79 -4.61 5.29
N VAL A 193 -8.49 -4.31 5.15
CA VAL A 193 -7.82 -4.17 3.85
C VAL A 193 -6.81 -5.30 3.72
N LEU A 194 -7.12 -6.32 2.92
CA LEU A 194 -6.15 -7.36 2.58
C LEU A 194 -5.04 -6.76 1.74
N THR A 195 -3.80 -6.91 2.16
CA THR A 195 -2.65 -6.28 1.52
C THR A 195 -1.49 -7.25 1.35
N GLY A 196 -0.70 -7.01 0.32
CA GLY A 196 0.50 -7.75 -0.01
C GLY A 196 1.38 -6.94 -0.95
N ILE A 197 2.53 -7.48 -1.28
CA ILE A 197 3.44 -6.94 -2.30
C ILE A 197 2.97 -7.33 -3.70
N ASN A 198 2.55 -8.58 -3.85
CA ASN A 198 1.88 -9.12 -5.04
C ASN A 198 0.64 -9.90 -4.59
N LEU A 199 -0.35 -9.17 -4.10
CA LEU A 199 -1.54 -9.73 -3.46
C LEU A 199 -2.23 -10.83 -4.30
N SER A 200 -2.22 -10.68 -5.62
CA SER A 200 -2.80 -11.65 -6.55
C SER A 200 -2.12 -13.03 -6.52
N ALA A 201 -0.89 -13.12 -6.00
CA ALA A 201 -0.15 -14.38 -5.88
C ALA A 201 -0.40 -15.13 -4.57
N TYR A 202 -1.28 -14.62 -3.70
CA TYR A 202 -1.59 -15.23 -2.42
C TYR A 202 -2.00 -16.71 -2.57
N GLY A 203 -1.42 -17.56 -1.73
CA GLY A 203 -1.81 -18.94 -1.51
C GLY A 203 -1.30 -19.95 -2.55
N GLN A 204 -0.64 -19.48 -3.62
CA GLN A 204 -0.21 -20.37 -4.73
C GLN A 204 0.68 -21.52 -4.24
N GLU A 205 1.55 -21.28 -3.26
CA GLU A 205 2.41 -22.31 -2.66
C GLU A 205 1.64 -23.36 -1.83
N PHE A 206 0.39 -23.08 -1.48
CA PHE A 206 -0.50 -23.99 -0.73
C PHE A 206 -1.58 -24.60 -1.60
N GLY A 207 -1.61 -24.32 -2.92
CA GLY A 207 -2.70 -24.69 -3.79
C GLY A 207 -3.99 -23.88 -3.54
N LEU A 208 -3.87 -22.72 -2.88
CA LEU A 208 -4.95 -21.77 -2.61
C LEU A 208 -4.90 -20.60 -3.58
N HIS A 209 -5.93 -19.77 -3.52
CA HIS A 209 -6.09 -18.59 -4.36
C HIS A 209 -6.50 -17.37 -3.51
N LEU A 210 -6.25 -16.16 -3.99
CA LEU A 210 -6.68 -14.92 -3.34
C LEU A 210 -8.17 -14.94 -2.95
N CYS A 211 -9.04 -15.58 -3.74
CA CYS A 211 -10.45 -15.73 -3.41
C CYS A 211 -10.70 -16.47 -2.09
N ASP A 212 -9.84 -17.42 -1.71
CA ASP A 212 -9.98 -18.14 -0.43
C ASP A 212 -9.76 -17.18 0.76
N ALA A 213 -8.81 -16.26 0.63
CA ALA A 213 -8.58 -15.22 1.63
C ALA A 213 -9.74 -14.20 1.67
N ILE A 214 -10.26 -13.79 0.51
CA ILE A 214 -11.41 -12.89 0.41
C ILE A 214 -12.63 -13.52 1.06
N GLU A 215 -12.92 -14.78 0.77
CA GLU A 215 -14.06 -15.53 1.33
C GLU A 215 -13.93 -15.66 2.86
N ALA A 216 -12.74 -16.00 3.36
CA ALA A 216 -12.47 -16.06 4.79
C ALA A 216 -12.71 -14.70 5.47
N ALA A 217 -12.23 -13.61 4.87
CA ALA A 217 -12.44 -12.26 5.41
C ALA A 217 -13.92 -11.86 5.39
N CYS A 218 -14.64 -12.13 4.30
CA CYS A 218 -16.06 -11.84 4.18
C CYS A 218 -16.94 -12.68 5.13
N ALA A 219 -16.50 -13.90 5.47
CA ALA A 219 -17.20 -14.77 6.41
C ALA A 219 -16.97 -14.38 7.88
N THR A 220 -15.98 -13.55 8.18
CA THR A 220 -15.61 -13.19 9.56
C THR A 220 -16.70 -12.34 10.22
N PRO A 221 -17.20 -12.73 11.42
CA PRO A 221 -18.12 -11.90 12.20
C PRO A 221 -17.49 -10.57 12.62
N GLY A 222 -18.29 -9.50 12.65
CA GLY A 222 -17.84 -8.16 13.00
C GLY A 222 -17.19 -7.39 11.84
N ILE A 223 -16.63 -8.07 10.82
CA ILE A 223 -16.16 -7.43 9.60
C ILE A 223 -17.35 -7.19 8.66
N GLU A 224 -17.59 -5.93 8.30
CA GLU A 224 -18.66 -5.50 7.42
C GLU A 224 -18.18 -5.23 6.00
N ARG A 225 -16.90 -4.87 5.83
CA ARG A 225 -16.27 -4.52 4.55
C ARG A 225 -14.90 -5.17 4.39
N VAL A 226 -14.63 -5.66 3.21
CA VAL A 226 -13.33 -6.22 2.81
C VAL A 226 -12.83 -5.45 1.60
N ARG A 227 -11.67 -4.85 1.70
CA ARG A 227 -11.01 -4.12 0.62
C ARG A 227 -9.72 -4.80 0.22
N LEU A 228 -9.35 -4.66 -1.04
CA LEU A 228 -8.12 -5.24 -1.58
C LEU A 228 -7.03 -4.16 -1.75
N GLY A 229 -5.79 -4.57 -1.57
CA GLY A 229 -4.62 -3.83 -2.02
C GLY A 229 -4.49 -3.90 -3.55
N SER A 230 -3.27 -3.63 -4.05
CA SER A 230 -2.99 -3.66 -5.49
C SER A 230 -3.05 -5.07 -6.05
N LEU A 231 -3.67 -5.20 -7.22
CA LEU A 231 -3.85 -6.44 -7.95
C LEU A 231 -3.06 -6.43 -9.26
N GLU A 232 -2.50 -7.58 -9.61
CA GLU A 232 -1.90 -7.80 -10.94
C GLU A 232 -2.99 -8.22 -11.92
N PRO A 233 -3.14 -7.54 -13.07
CA PRO A 233 -4.25 -7.74 -13.99
C PRO A 233 -4.39 -9.19 -14.48
N GLU A 234 -3.31 -9.82 -14.89
CA GLU A 234 -3.31 -11.17 -15.47
C GLU A 234 -3.76 -12.28 -14.52
N GLN A 235 -3.92 -11.99 -13.23
CA GLN A 235 -4.48 -12.95 -12.26
C GLN A 235 -6.01 -12.86 -12.13
N LEU A 236 -6.64 -11.90 -12.81
CA LEU A 236 -8.08 -11.63 -12.73
C LEU A 236 -8.83 -12.26 -13.90
N SER A 237 -8.87 -13.59 -13.96
CA SER A 237 -9.72 -14.30 -14.92
C SER A 237 -11.22 -14.05 -14.66
N GLU A 238 -12.06 -14.34 -15.64
CA GLU A 238 -13.54 -14.24 -15.48
C GLU A 238 -14.05 -15.07 -14.31
N ASP A 239 -13.49 -16.27 -14.09
CA ASP A 239 -13.88 -17.12 -12.96
C ASP A 239 -13.51 -16.51 -11.63
N VAL A 240 -12.33 -15.89 -11.52
CA VAL A 240 -11.92 -15.15 -10.34
C VAL A 240 -12.86 -13.99 -10.07
N ILE A 241 -13.14 -13.16 -11.08
CA ILE A 241 -14.06 -12.01 -10.96
C ILE A 241 -15.46 -12.49 -10.55
N ARG A 242 -15.97 -13.57 -11.15
CA ARG A 242 -17.27 -14.17 -10.82
C ARG A 242 -17.30 -14.70 -9.38
N ARG A 243 -16.20 -15.28 -8.89
CA ARG A 243 -16.08 -15.75 -7.51
C ARG A 243 -16.06 -14.59 -6.52
N MET A 244 -15.31 -13.53 -6.84
CA MET A 244 -15.26 -12.28 -6.07
C MET A 244 -16.64 -11.60 -5.97
N ALA A 245 -17.38 -11.54 -7.07
CA ALA A 245 -18.68 -10.88 -7.13
C ALA A 245 -19.78 -11.55 -6.26
N LYS A 246 -19.58 -12.80 -5.82
CA LYS A 246 -20.47 -13.45 -4.85
C LYS A 246 -20.32 -12.90 -3.44
N GLN A 247 -19.23 -12.16 -3.15
CA GLN A 247 -18.90 -11.68 -1.82
C GLN A 247 -19.48 -10.27 -1.59
N LYS A 248 -20.63 -10.19 -0.93
CA LYS A 248 -21.37 -8.92 -0.71
C LYS A 248 -20.58 -7.88 0.12
N LYS A 249 -19.68 -8.33 0.99
CA LYS A 249 -18.84 -7.44 1.81
C LYS A 249 -17.60 -6.95 1.07
N LEU A 250 -17.30 -7.50 -0.12
CA LEU A 250 -16.16 -7.07 -0.92
C LEU A 250 -16.44 -5.70 -1.53
N CYS A 251 -15.59 -4.75 -1.20
CA CYS A 251 -15.66 -3.39 -1.70
C CYS A 251 -15.45 -3.34 -3.22
N PRO A 252 -16.32 -2.71 -4.02
CA PRO A 252 -16.20 -2.61 -5.47
C PRO A 252 -15.16 -1.55 -5.87
N GLN A 253 -13.96 -1.65 -5.32
CA GLN A 253 -12.82 -0.80 -5.65
C GLN A 253 -11.61 -1.68 -5.95
N PHE A 254 -11.08 -1.57 -7.15
CA PHE A 254 -10.00 -2.41 -7.64
C PHE A 254 -8.83 -1.52 -8.09
N HIS A 255 -7.71 -1.66 -7.40
CA HIS A 255 -6.46 -1.04 -7.82
C HIS A 255 -5.69 -2.04 -8.69
N LEU A 256 -5.71 -1.82 -10.00
CA LEU A 256 -5.07 -2.68 -10.99
C LEU A 256 -3.77 -2.02 -11.49
N SER A 257 -2.63 -2.67 -11.29
CA SER A 257 -1.32 -2.11 -11.64
C SER A 257 -1.09 -2.07 -13.17
N LEU A 258 -1.48 -0.99 -13.85
CA LEU A 258 -1.33 -0.84 -15.30
C LEU A 258 0.11 -0.53 -15.73
N GLN A 259 0.72 0.45 -15.13
CA GLN A 259 2.05 1.02 -15.41
C GLN A 259 2.16 1.78 -16.74
N SER A 260 1.63 1.30 -17.85
CA SER A 260 1.55 1.98 -19.15
C SER A 260 0.36 1.46 -19.96
N GLY A 261 -0.25 2.30 -20.77
CA GLY A 261 -1.31 1.92 -21.73
C GLY A 261 -0.77 1.52 -23.10
N CYS A 262 0.56 1.48 -23.29
CA CYS A 262 1.19 1.09 -24.56
C CYS A 262 1.90 -0.27 -24.43
N ASP A 263 1.56 -1.22 -25.31
CA ASP A 263 2.11 -2.58 -25.28
C ASP A 263 3.63 -2.64 -25.46
N ALA A 264 4.21 -1.78 -26.30
CA ALA A 264 5.65 -1.72 -26.50
C ALA A 264 6.38 -1.34 -25.19
N THR A 265 5.85 -0.37 -24.45
CA THR A 265 6.36 0.03 -23.15
C THR A 265 6.13 -1.06 -22.10
N LEU A 266 4.94 -1.68 -22.03
CA LEU A 266 4.66 -2.81 -21.13
C LEU A 266 5.64 -3.97 -21.35
N LYS A 267 5.95 -4.31 -22.59
CA LYS A 267 6.93 -5.35 -22.93
C LYS A 267 8.33 -4.99 -22.43
N ARG A 268 8.78 -3.74 -22.60
CA ARG A 268 10.08 -3.29 -22.05
C ARG A 268 10.10 -3.28 -20.53
N MET A 269 8.96 -3.00 -19.90
CA MET A 269 8.77 -3.08 -18.45
C MET A 269 8.75 -4.52 -17.92
N ASN A 270 8.75 -5.54 -18.79
CA ASN A 270 8.56 -6.96 -18.46
C ASN A 270 7.20 -7.19 -17.78
N ARG A 271 6.14 -6.57 -18.29
CA ARG A 271 4.75 -6.84 -17.90
C ARG A 271 4.19 -7.98 -18.73
N HIS A 272 3.28 -8.77 -18.15
CA HIS A 272 2.79 -10.04 -18.71
C HIS A 272 1.33 -9.94 -19.14
N TYR A 273 0.90 -8.77 -19.55
CA TYR A 273 -0.42 -8.48 -20.10
C TYR A 273 -0.29 -7.37 -21.16
N THR A 274 -1.30 -7.27 -22.00
CA THR A 274 -1.48 -6.23 -23.01
C THR A 274 -2.51 -5.19 -22.56
N ALA A 275 -2.54 -4.05 -23.21
CA ALA A 275 -3.56 -3.02 -23.01
C ALA A 275 -4.99 -3.58 -23.27
N ASP A 276 -5.14 -4.47 -24.28
CA ASP A 276 -6.43 -5.07 -24.62
C ASP A 276 -6.92 -6.07 -23.56
N GLU A 277 -6.04 -6.90 -23.03
CA GLU A 277 -6.34 -7.77 -21.88
C GLU A 277 -6.75 -6.96 -20.66
N TYR A 278 -6.04 -5.87 -20.38
CA TYR A 278 -6.39 -4.97 -19.28
C TYR A 278 -7.78 -4.35 -19.48
N ARG A 279 -8.09 -3.86 -20.68
CA ARG A 279 -9.42 -3.33 -21.06
C ARG A 279 -10.52 -4.35 -20.82
N THR A 280 -10.27 -5.60 -21.19
CA THR A 280 -11.21 -6.71 -21.00
C THR A 280 -11.46 -6.97 -19.52
N ILE A 281 -10.42 -6.98 -18.68
CA ILE A 281 -10.54 -7.16 -17.23
C ILE A 281 -11.37 -6.03 -16.61
N VAL A 282 -11.10 -4.77 -16.99
CA VAL A 282 -11.87 -3.62 -16.48
C VAL A 282 -13.35 -3.72 -16.88
N ARG A 283 -13.64 -4.10 -18.11
CA ARG A 283 -15.02 -4.34 -18.58
C ARG A 283 -15.71 -5.42 -17.76
N ASN A 284 -15.05 -6.54 -17.51
CA ASN A 284 -15.59 -7.64 -16.72
C ASN A 284 -15.84 -7.24 -15.25
N LEU A 285 -14.92 -6.48 -14.64
CA LEU A 285 -15.12 -5.95 -13.28
C LEU A 285 -16.32 -5.00 -13.21
N ARG A 286 -16.44 -4.06 -14.17
CA ARG A 286 -17.57 -3.13 -14.21
C ARG A 286 -18.92 -3.82 -14.49
N ALA A 287 -18.91 -4.93 -15.20
CA ALA A 287 -20.10 -5.75 -15.43
C ALA A 287 -20.49 -6.57 -14.19
N ALA A 288 -19.51 -7.03 -13.42
CA ALA A 288 -19.73 -7.89 -12.25
C ALA A 288 -20.04 -7.10 -10.95
N PHE A 289 -19.56 -5.85 -10.86
CA PHE A 289 -19.71 -5.02 -9.66
C PHE A 289 -20.35 -3.67 -10.02
N GLU A 290 -21.51 -3.41 -9.45
CA GLU A 290 -22.18 -2.13 -9.60
C GLU A 290 -21.30 -0.99 -9.06
N ASN A 291 -21.23 0.12 -9.80
CA ASN A 291 -20.47 1.31 -9.42
C ASN A 291 -18.99 1.04 -9.09
N ALA A 292 -18.36 0.08 -9.78
CA ALA A 292 -16.97 -0.29 -9.55
C ALA A 292 -16.01 0.88 -9.82
N ALA A 293 -15.17 1.21 -8.85
CA ALA A 293 -14.07 2.16 -9.01
C ALA A 293 -12.80 1.41 -9.42
N ILE A 294 -12.29 1.72 -10.61
CA ILE A 294 -11.00 1.22 -11.08
C ILE A 294 -9.95 2.31 -10.86
N THR A 295 -8.90 1.96 -10.14
CA THR A 295 -7.76 2.84 -9.87
C THR A 295 -6.47 2.18 -10.33
N THR A 296 -5.43 2.96 -10.61
CA THR A 296 -4.18 2.41 -11.12
C THR A 296 -2.98 3.29 -10.81
N ASP A 297 -1.80 2.71 -11.05
CA ASP A 297 -0.52 3.42 -11.16
C ASP A 297 -0.13 3.51 -12.63
N ILE A 298 0.33 4.69 -13.09
CA ILE A 298 0.92 4.89 -14.41
C ILE A 298 2.30 5.53 -14.24
N MET A 299 3.28 4.91 -14.86
CA MET A 299 4.66 5.38 -14.93
C MET A 299 4.92 6.05 -16.26
N VAL A 300 5.39 7.28 -16.26
CA VAL A 300 5.74 8.03 -17.47
C VAL A 300 7.24 8.23 -17.59
N GLY A 301 7.72 8.36 -18.81
CA GLY A 301 9.14 8.58 -19.07
C GLY A 301 10.02 7.38 -18.77
N PHE A 302 9.50 6.18 -19.00
CA PHE A 302 10.27 4.94 -18.94
C PHE A 302 11.37 4.94 -19.99
N ALA A 303 12.46 4.17 -19.78
CA ALA A 303 13.56 4.09 -20.72
C ALA A 303 13.08 3.69 -22.13
N GLY A 304 13.41 4.51 -23.13
CA GLY A 304 13.01 4.32 -24.52
C GLY A 304 11.54 4.59 -24.84
N GLU A 305 10.75 5.18 -23.93
CA GLU A 305 9.37 5.58 -24.22
C GLU A 305 9.35 6.73 -25.22
N THR A 306 8.79 6.50 -26.43
CA THR A 306 8.66 7.54 -27.45
C THR A 306 7.48 8.48 -27.20
N ASP A 307 7.33 9.54 -28.00
CA ASP A 307 6.17 10.45 -27.88
C ASP A 307 4.88 9.75 -28.34
N GLU A 308 4.97 8.87 -29.35
CA GLU A 308 3.84 8.06 -29.82
C GLU A 308 3.37 7.06 -28.77
N GLU A 309 4.31 6.37 -28.12
CA GLU A 309 4.00 5.44 -27.01
C GLU A 309 3.37 6.14 -25.81
N PHE A 310 3.87 7.34 -25.47
CA PHE A 310 3.25 8.16 -24.45
C PHE A 310 1.84 8.62 -24.83
N ALA A 311 1.63 9.05 -26.09
CA ALA A 311 0.31 9.44 -26.59
C ALA A 311 -0.68 8.26 -26.57
N GLU A 312 -0.24 7.05 -26.93
CA GLU A 312 -1.04 5.83 -26.82
C GLU A 312 -1.44 5.54 -25.36
N SER A 313 -0.48 5.64 -24.42
CA SER A 313 -0.74 5.45 -22.99
C SER A 313 -1.69 6.51 -22.41
N LEU A 314 -1.61 7.74 -22.89
CA LEU A 314 -2.48 8.85 -22.49
C LEU A 314 -3.93 8.61 -22.99
N ALA A 315 -4.08 8.24 -24.25
CA ALA A 315 -5.39 7.93 -24.85
C ALA A 315 -6.04 6.72 -24.15
N PHE A 316 -5.26 5.70 -23.80
CA PHE A 316 -5.73 4.55 -23.05
C PHE A 316 -6.21 4.93 -21.64
N ALA A 317 -5.49 5.81 -20.94
CA ALA A 317 -5.90 6.29 -19.61
C ALA A 317 -7.23 7.05 -19.66
N GLU A 318 -7.44 7.86 -20.71
CA GLU A 318 -8.70 8.56 -20.96
C GLU A 318 -9.84 7.60 -21.30
N GLU A 319 -9.60 6.62 -22.19
CA GLU A 319 -10.56 5.59 -22.59
C GLU A 319 -11.06 4.77 -21.39
N ILE A 320 -10.15 4.27 -20.58
CA ILE A 320 -10.50 3.46 -19.39
C ILE A 320 -11.28 4.29 -18.36
N ALA A 321 -11.12 5.59 -18.34
CA ALA A 321 -11.82 6.50 -17.42
C ALA A 321 -11.67 6.05 -15.95
N PHE A 322 -10.42 6.05 -15.47
CA PHE A 322 -10.10 5.64 -14.12
C PHE A 322 -10.73 6.56 -13.08
N ALA A 323 -11.19 5.98 -11.96
CA ALA A 323 -11.65 6.73 -10.79
C ALA A 323 -10.49 7.47 -10.10
N LYS A 324 -9.26 6.95 -10.20
CA LYS A 324 -8.03 7.62 -9.78
C LYS A 324 -6.81 6.98 -10.42
N VAL A 325 -5.86 7.82 -10.80
CA VAL A 325 -4.53 7.38 -11.25
C VAL A 325 -3.46 8.00 -10.36
N HIS A 326 -2.50 7.19 -9.93
CA HIS A 326 -1.25 7.66 -9.35
C HIS A 326 -0.20 7.72 -10.45
N VAL A 327 0.21 8.93 -10.82
CA VAL A 327 1.20 9.16 -11.87
C VAL A 327 2.59 9.25 -11.26
N PHE A 328 3.53 8.47 -11.78
CA PHE A 328 4.92 8.45 -11.35
C PHE A 328 5.87 8.71 -12.53
N ALA A 329 6.79 9.63 -12.36
CA ALA A 329 7.94 9.70 -13.25
C ALA A 329 8.87 8.50 -13.00
N TYR A 330 9.35 7.84 -14.06
CA TYR A 330 10.30 6.74 -13.94
C TYR A 330 11.55 7.17 -13.15
N SER A 331 11.85 6.42 -12.09
CA SER A 331 13.01 6.60 -11.23
C SER A 331 13.99 5.44 -11.41
N ARG A 332 15.19 5.71 -11.95
CA ARG A 332 16.25 4.70 -12.09
C ARG A 332 16.63 4.13 -10.73
N ARG A 333 16.69 2.79 -10.66
CA ARG A 333 17.05 2.07 -9.42
C ARG A 333 18.26 1.17 -9.67
N PRO A 334 19.40 1.39 -9.02
CA PRO A 334 20.56 0.50 -9.12
C PRO A 334 20.17 -0.96 -8.85
N GLY A 335 20.71 -1.90 -9.60
CA GLY A 335 20.41 -3.32 -9.48
C GLY A 335 19.15 -3.78 -10.22
N THR A 336 18.40 -2.89 -10.88
CA THR A 336 17.28 -3.25 -11.75
C THR A 336 17.71 -3.27 -13.22
N ARG A 337 17.06 -4.12 -14.04
CA ARG A 337 17.37 -4.22 -15.47
C ARG A 337 17.21 -2.88 -16.19
N ALA A 338 16.19 -2.10 -15.87
CA ALA A 338 15.92 -0.81 -16.48
C ALA A 338 16.95 0.27 -16.09
N TYR A 339 17.73 0.07 -15.05
CA TYR A 339 18.84 0.96 -14.69
C TYR A 339 19.90 1.03 -15.79
N ASP A 340 20.20 -0.09 -16.43
CA ASP A 340 21.24 -0.22 -17.45
C ASP A 340 20.70 -0.07 -18.88
N MET A 341 19.37 0.12 -19.07
CA MET A 341 18.80 0.39 -20.39
C MET A 341 19.31 1.71 -20.94
N GLY A 342 19.61 1.76 -22.25
CA GLY A 342 19.84 2.97 -23.00
C GLY A 342 18.60 3.87 -23.05
N ASP A 343 18.71 4.96 -23.79
CA ASP A 343 17.60 5.87 -24.14
C ASP A 343 16.82 6.39 -22.91
N GLN A 344 17.54 6.71 -21.84
CA GLN A 344 16.98 7.30 -20.64
C GLN A 344 16.48 8.72 -20.92
N LEU A 345 15.20 8.97 -20.62
CA LEU A 345 14.61 10.29 -20.83
C LEU A 345 15.08 11.30 -19.79
N THR A 346 15.16 12.56 -20.20
CA THR A 346 15.52 13.68 -19.31
C THR A 346 14.43 13.94 -18.28
N ASN A 347 14.78 14.58 -17.17
CA ASN A 347 13.82 14.97 -16.16
C ASN A 347 12.75 15.94 -16.70
N ALA A 348 13.12 16.84 -17.62
CA ALA A 348 12.18 17.78 -18.25
C ALA A 348 11.09 17.04 -19.05
N VAL A 349 11.45 16.01 -19.83
CA VAL A 349 10.48 15.18 -20.56
C VAL A 349 9.58 14.42 -19.60
N LYS A 350 10.14 13.81 -18.55
CA LYS A 350 9.36 13.08 -17.53
C LYS A 350 8.37 14.01 -16.82
N GLU A 351 8.79 15.21 -16.48
CA GLU A 351 7.94 16.22 -15.82
C GLU A 351 6.82 16.68 -16.74
N ALA A 352 7.11 16.99 -17.99
CA ALA A 352 6.09 17.38 -18.98
C ALA A 352 5.04 16.26 -19.16
N ARG A 353 5.47 14.99 -19.33
CA ARG A 353 4.59 13.84 -19.46
C ARG A 353 3.79 13.59 -18.18
N SER A 354 4.39 13.80 -17.00
CA SER A 354 3.67 13.68 -15.72
C SER A 354 2.54 14.70 -15.62
N HIS A 355 2.80 15.96 -15.96
CA HIS A 355 1.79 17.03 -15.93
C HIS A 355 0.62 16.72 -16.89
N GLU A 356 0.92 16.26 -18.10
CA GLU A 356 -0.12 15.95 -19.07
C GLU A 356 -0.95 14.73 -18.66
N MET A 357 -0.32 13.66 -18.18
CA MET A 357 -1.02 12.48 -17.66
C MET A 357 -1.89 12.84 -16.44
N ILE A 358 -1.40 13.67 -15.52
CA ILE A 358 -2.17 14.15 -14.35
C ILE A 358 -3.37 14.96 -14.81
N ARG A 359 -3.20 15.85 -15.81
CA ARG A 359 -4.31 16.67 -16.35
C ARG A 359 -5.45 15.79 -16.86
N VAL A 360 -5.15 14.82 -17.71
CA VAL A 360 -6.14 13.89 -18.28
C VAL A 360 -6.81 13.06 -17.19
N THR A 361 -6.02 12.44 -16.31
CA THR A 361 -6.54 11.55 -15.28
C THR A 361 -7.26 12.27 -14.14
N THR A 362 -6.99 13.57 -13.92
CA THR A 362 -7.80 14.43 -13.04
C THR A 362 -9.19 14.64 -13.63
N ALA A 363 -9.29 14.86 -14.94
CA ALA A 363 -10.59 15.00 -15.61
C ALA A 363 -11.43 13.71 -15.48
N THR A 364 -10.84 12.53 -15.66
CA THR A 364 -11.54 11.25 -15.46
C THR A 364 -11.99 11.05 -14.01
N GLN A 365 -11.17 11.41 -13.03
CA GLN A 365 -11.55 11.38 -11.61
C GLN A 365 -12.72 12.29 -11.30
N GLN A 366 -12.72 13.52 -11.81
CA GLN A 366 -13.83 14.46 -11.63
C GLN A 366 -15.12 13.95 -12.28
N ALA A 367 -15.03 13.35 -13.47
CA ALA A 367 -16.17 12.70 -14.11
C ALA A 367 -16.73 11.56 -13.24
N PHE A 368 -15.86 10.75 -12.65
CA PHE A 368 -16.25 9.70 -11.72
C PHE A 368 -16.96 10.27 -10.49
N PHE A 369 -16.46 11.35 -9.87
CA PHE A 369 -17.12 11.98 -8.74
C PHE A 369 -18.49 12.56 -9.09
N LYS A 370 -18.61 13.22 -10.25
CA LYS A 370 -19.89 13.73 -10.74
C LYS A 370 -20.93 12.62 -10.94
N ALA A 371 -20.50 11.44 -11.37
CA ALA A 371 -21.38 10.29 -11.54
C ALA A 371 -21.88 9.71 -10.20
N GLN A 372 -21.30 10.10 -9.06
CA GLN A 372 -21.80 9.70 -7.74
C GLN A 372 -22.96 10.58 -7.25
N ILE A 373 -23.17 11.78 -7.84
CA ILE A 373 -24.22 12.71 -7.40
C ILE A 373 -25.60 12.04 -7.59
N GLY A 374 -26.44 12.14 -6.55
CA GLY A 374 -27.77 11.53 -6.50
C GLY A 374 -27.78 10.08 -5.98
N ARG A 375 -26.62 9.42 -5.88
CA ARG A 375 -26.54 8.07 -5.30
C ARG A 375 -26.61 8.12 -3.78
N THR A 376 -27.12 7.03 -3.20
CA THR A 376 -27.03 6.76 -1.77
C THR A 376 -25.98 5.68 -1.55
N GLU A 377 -24.97 6.02 -0.76
CA GLU A 377 -23.82 5.16 -0.51
C GLU A 377 -23.61 4.97 0.99
N GLU A 378 -23.19 3.78 1.40
CA GLU A 378 -22.70 3.56 2.76
C GLU A 378 -21.29 4.13 2.90
N VAL A 379 -21.08 5.01 3.87
CA VAL A 379 -19.81 5.68 4.14
C VAL A 379 -19.29 5.29 5.51
N LEU A 380 -18.07 4.77 5.57
CA LEU A 380 -17.33 4.56 6.82
C LEU A 380 -16.57 5.85 7.12
N PHE A 381 -16.96 6.55 8.17
CA PHE A 381 -16.35 7.81 8.59
C PHE A 381 -15.07 7.58 9.41
N GLU A 382 -14.04 8.38 9.14
CA GLU A 382 -12.72 8.21 9.75
C GLU A 382 -12.28 9.38 10.62
N ARG A 383 -12.47 10.59 10.14
CA ARG A 383 -11.92 11.78 10.81
C ARG A 383 -12.76 13.03 10.57
N GLU A 384 -12.61 13.93 11.51
CA GLU A 384 -13.07 15.30 11.35
C GLU A 384 -12.01 16.10 10.57
N ILE A 385 -12.37 16.63 9.39
CA ILE A 385 -11.45 17.40 8.54
C ILE A 385 -11.55 18.91 8.80
N GLN A 386 -12.70 19.34 9.30
CA GLN A 386 -12.99 20.69 9.75
C GLN A 386 -14.04 20.58 10.85
N LYS A 387 -14.11 21.53 11.77
CA LYS A 387 -15.08 21.52 12.87
C LYS A 387 -16.50 21.25 12.36
N GLY A 388 -17.09 20.13 12.78
CA GLY A 388 -18.41 19.67 12.39
C GLY A 388 -18.50 19.09 10.96
N VAL A 389 -17.37 18.85 10.28
CA VAL A 389 -17.32 18.19 8.94
C VAL A 389 -16.51 16.91 9.02
N TRP A 390 -17.18 15.80 8.79
CA TRP A 390 -16.61 14.46 8.88
C TRP A 390 -16.35 13.89 7.49
N GLU A 391 -15.14 13.33 7.30
CA GLU A 391 -14.74 12.64 6.07
C GLU A 391 -14.73 11.14 6.30
N GLY A 392 -15.22 10.40 5.31
CA GLY A 392 -15.17 8.96 5.25
C GLY A 392 -15.10 8.47 3.81
N TYR A 393 -15.17 7.15 3.64
CA TYR A 393 -15.09 6.52 2.33
C TYR A 393 -16.27 5.58 2.09
N SER A 394 -16.85 5.69 0.90
CA SER A 394 -17.86 4.74 0.42
C SER A 394 -17.23 3.36 0.14
N MET A 395 -18.06 2.37 -0.16
CA MET A 395 -17.56 1.05 -0.52
C MET A 395 -16.65 1.08 -1.75
N ASN A 396 -16.94 1.91 -2.76
CA ASN A 396 -16.09 2.08 -3.95
C ASN A 396 -14.92 3.06 -3.73
N TYR A 397 -14.65 3.44 -2.47
CA TYR A 397 -13.55 4.32 -2.07
C TYR A 397 -13.67 5.76 -2.53
N THR A 398 -14.88 6.23 -2.85
CA THR A 398 -15.13 7.65 -3.04
C THR A 398 -15.01 8.38 -1.71
N PRO A 399 -14.16 9.42 -1.59
CA PRO A 399 -14.12 10.24 -0.38
C PRO A 399 -15.40 11.07 -0.28
N VAL A 400 -16.06 11.03 0.87
CA VAL A 400 -17.34 11.71 1.12
C VAL A 400 -17.23 12.52 2.41
N ALA A 401 -17.58 13.79 2.34
CA ALA A 401 -17.67 14.70 3.48
C ALA A 401 -19.13 15.04 3.81
N VAL A 402 -19.46 15.04 5.10
CA VAL A 402 -20.79 15.43 5.60
C VAL A 402 -20.69 16.38 6.79
N ALA A 403 -21.64 17.26 6.95
CA ALA A 403 -21.79 18.07 8.16
C ALA A 403 -22.51 17.23 9.24
N SER A 404 -21.94 17.20 10.46
CA SER A 404 -22.54 16.54 11.62
C SER A 404 -22.18 17.26 12.92
N GLY A 405 -23.20 17.46 13.78
CA GLY A 405 -22.99 17.99 15.12
C GLY A 405 -22.44 16.99 16.14
N THR A 406 -22.37 15.71 15.76
CA THR A 406 -21.86 14.61 16.60
C THR A 406 -20.71 13.90 15.89
N SER A 407 -19.86 13.23 16.66
CA SER A 407 -18.78 12.43 16.10
C SER A 407 -19.33 11.27 15.27
N LEU A 408 -18.77 11.06 14.10
CA LEU A 408 -19.06 9.93 13.22
C LEU A 408 -17.89 8.95 13.12
N ALA A 409 -16.81 9.15 13.85
CA ALA A 409 -15.60 8.32 13.79
C ALA A 409 -15.94 6.83 14.01
N GLY A 410 -15.55 5.97 13.06
CA GLY A 410 -15.78 4.52 13.10
C GLY A 410 -17.21 4.10 12.74
N GLU A 411 -18.09 5.03 12.38
CA GLU A 411 -19.46 4.72 12.03
C GLU A 411 -19.62 4.47 10.52
N ILE A 412 -20.47 3.51 10.16
CA ILE A 412 -20.99 3.35 8.81
C ILE A 412 -22.35 3.98 8.76
N ARG A 413 -22.56 4.92 7.86
CA ARG A 413 -23.82 5.63 7.66
C ARG A 413 -24.22 5.66 6.20
N SER A 414 -25.52 5.59 5.92
CA SER A 414 -26.08 5.87 4.59
C SER A 414 -26.02 7.38 4.33
N VAL A 415 -25.43 7.76 3.21
CA VAL A 415 -25.26 9.15 2.80
C VAL A 415 -25.80 9.33 1.38
N ARG A 416 -26.69 10.31 1.18
CA ARG A 416 -27.07 10.75 -0.16
C ARG A 416 -26.05 11.79 -0.63
N ILE A 417 -25.38 11.50 -1.75
CA ILE A 417 -24.40 12.39 -2.37
C ILE A 417 -25.13 13.48 -3.13
N GLU A 418 -24.88 14.74 -2.79
CA GLU A 418 -25.58 15.90 -3.36
C GLU A 418 -24.70 16.73 -4.28
N ASN A 419 -23.40 16.76 -4.03
CA ASN A 419 -22.45 17.56 -4.79
C ASN A 419 -21.05 16.92 -4.75
N CYS A 420 -20.12 17.46 -5.52
CA CYS A 420 -18.69 17.11 -5.46
C CYS A 420 -17.80 18.33 -5.65
N THR A 421 -16.63 18.27 -5.04
CA THR A 421 -15.49 19.17 -5.25
C THR A 421 -14.43 18.45 -6.09
N ASP A 422 -13.26 19.07 -6.26
CA ASP A 422 -12.13 18.44 -6.95
C ASP A 422 -11.52 17.27 -6.17
N THR A 423 -11.77 17.18 -4.88
CA THR A 423 -11.12 16.22 -3.98
C THR A 423 -12.04 15.22 -3.31
N HIS A 424 -13.32 15.55 -3.14
CA HIS A 424 -14.31 14.70 -2.45
C HIS A 424 -15.75 15.03 -2.87
N CYS A 425 -16.63 14.08 -2.65
CA CYS A 425 -18.07 14.28 -2.73
C CYS A 425 -18.60 14.86 -1.41
N MET A 426 -19.72 15.55 -1.47
CA MET A 426 -20.44 16.10 -0.33
C MET A 426 -21.85 15.50 -0.28
N GLY A 427 -22.36 15.22 0.91
CA GLY A 427 -23.68 14.63 1.06
C GLY A 427 -24.31 14.89 2.41
N VAL A 428 -25.45 14.26 2.61
CA VAL A 428 -26.21 14.31 3.87
C VAL A 428 -26.45 12.89 4.38
N VAL A 429 -26.30 12.72 5.68
CA VAL A 429 -26.64 11.45 6.36
C VAL A 429 -28.16 11.28 6.34
N LEU A 430 -28.63 10.05 6.00
CA LEU A 430 -30.05 9.69 5.93
C LEU A 430 -30.56 9.14 7.26
#